data_f01e5f26be09e61ba518d76d1e56238c
#
_entry.id   f01e5f26be09e61ba518d76d1e56238c
#
_cell.length_a   1.000
_cell.length_b   1.000
_cell.length_c   1.000
_cell.angle_alpha   90.00
_cell.angle_beta   90.00
_cell.angle_gamma   90.00
#
_symmetry.space_group_name_H-M   'P 1'
#
loop_
_entity.id
_entity.type
_entity.pdbx_description
1 polymer ?
#
loop_
_entity_poly.entity_id
_entity_poly.type
_entity_poly.pdbx_seq_one_letter_code
_entity_poly.pdbx_strand_id
1 'polypeptide(L)'
;MRTETITSAQNPKIKTLLELQEKSKARRREGLFVVEGQRELEHCMSAGYEVHTVFICREITGERGFNDICRAVEAGAGCNVIEIPKVLYEKVAYRGSTEGVIAELRCREHSLENLNLKENPVVVVLESVEKP
;
A
#
# COMPACT_ATOMS: atom_id res chain seq x y z
N MET A 1 -0.80 16.01 5.83
CA MET A 1 -1.01 14.61 6.20
C MET A 1 -2.24 14.51 7.05
N ARG A 2 -3.13 13.57 6.75
CA ARG A 2 -4.31 13.36 7.55
C ARG A 2 -4.17 12.12 8.35
N THR A 3 -4.54 12.12 9.58
CA THR A 3 -4.40 10.99 10.49
C THR A 3 -5.75 10.62 11.07
N GLU A 4 -6.07 9.34 11.09
CA GLU A 4 -7.30 8.89 11.73
C GLU A 4 -7.13 7.48 12.26
N THR A 5 -8.05 7.02 13.08
CA THR A 5 -8.04 5.68 13.64
C THR A 5 -9.28 4.96 13.18
N ILE A 6 -9.12 3.73 12.68
CA ILE A 6 -10.23 2.92 12.25
C ILE A 6 -10.16 1.60 12.97
N THR A 7 -11.26 1.16 13.55
CA THR A 7 -11.26 -0.08 14.32
C THR A 7 -12.19 -1.14 13.73
N SER A 8 -13.03 -0.78 12.77
CA SER A 8 -14.02 -1.70 12.24
C SER A 8 -13.71 -2.17 10.83
N ALA A 9 -13.82 -3.46 10.60
CA ALA A 9 -13.66 -4.02 9.28
C ALA A 9 -14.79 -3.59 8.33
N GLN A 10 -15.84 -3.01 8.88
CA GLN A 10 -16.96 -2.54 8.05
C GLN A 10 -16.71 -1.15 7.49
N ASN A 11 -15.64 -0.50 7.92
CA ASN A 11 -15.34 0.84 7.43
C ASN A 11 -15.06 0.78 5.92
N PRO A 12 -15.61 1.71 5.13
CA PRO A 12 -15.41 1.69 3.68
C PRO A 12 -13.94 1.69 3.26
N LYS A 13 -13.08 2.34 4.03
CA LYS A 13 -11.67 2.38 3.68
C LYS A 13 -11.02 1.01 3.83
N ILE A 14 -11.48 0.23 4.79
CA ILE A 14 -10.99 -1.13 4.97
C ILE A 14 -11.52 -2.02 3.84
N LYS A 15 -12.77 -1.83 3.46
CA LYS A 15 -13.34 -2.61 2.38
C LYS A 15 -12.62 -2.32 1.06
N THR A 16 -12.26 -1.08 0.82
CA THR A 16 -11.51 -0.72 -0.36
C THR A 16 -10.13 -1.38 -0.34
N LEU A 17 -9.47 -1.37 0.81
CA LEU A 17 -8.18 -2.02 0.93
C LEU A 17 -8.27 -3.50 0.56
N LEU A 18 -9.27 -4.19 1.08
CA LEU A 18 -9.44 -5.61 0.79
C LEU A 18 -9.71 -5.85 -0.70
N GLU A 19 -10.49 -4.99 -1.33
CA GLU A 19 -10.75 -5.13 -2.74
C GLU A 19 -9.49 -4.91 -3.55
N LEU A 20 -8.67 -3.94 -3.17
CA LEU A 20 -7.44 -3.67 -3.88
C LEU A 20 -6.48 -4.85 -3.78
N GLN A 21 -6.51 -5.56 -2.66
CA GLN A 21 -5.65 -6.71 -2.49
C GLN A 21 -6.09 -7.88 -3.35
N GLU A 22 -7.38 -8.04 -3.54
CA GLU A 22 -7.90 -9.20 -4.23
C GLU A 22 -8.22 -9.03 -5.69
N LYS A 23 -8.59 -7.85 -6.14
CA LYS A 23 -9.14 -7.69 -7.48
C LYS A 23 -8.34 -6.72 -8.32
N SER A 24 -7.79 -7.20 -9.40
CA SER A 24 -7.05 -6.31 -10.30
C SER A 24 -7.95 -5.25 -10.90
N LYS A 25 -9.24 -5.57 -11.06
CA LYS A 25 -10.19 -4.61 -11.57
C LYS A 25 -10.32 -3.42 -10.62
N ALA A 26 -10.32 -3.67 -9.31
CA ALA A 26 -10.39 -2.61 -8.33
C ALA A 26 -9.14 -1.75 -8.39
N ARG A 27 -7.98 -2.37 -8.55
CA ARG A 27 -6.73 -1.62 -8.65
C ARG A 27 -6.73 -0.70 -9.86
N ARG A 28 -7.24 -1.18 -10.98
CA ARG A 28 -7.32 -0.33 -12.16
C ARG A 28 -8.33 0.78 -12.01
N ARG A 29 -9.46 0.48 -11.39
CA ARG A 29 -10.51 1.49 -11.19
C ARG A 29 -10.05 2.60 -10.26
N GLU A 30 -9.37 2.23 -9.17
CA GLU A 30 -8.93 3.21 -8.20
C GLU A 30 -7.57 3.82 -8.53
N GLY A 31 -6.81 3.20 -9.39
CA GLY A 31 -5.47 3.67 -9.68
C GLY A 31 -4.51 3.48 -8.53
N LEU A 32 -4.75 2.44 -7.72
CA LEU A 32 -3.94 2.19 -6.53
C LEU A 32 -3.49 0.73 -6.49
N PHE A 33 -2.37 0.49 -5.84
CA PHE A 33 -1.93 -0.88 -5.57
C PHE A 33 -1.48 -0.95 -4.11
N VAL A 34 -1.32 -2.15 -3.59
CA VAL A 34 -1.08 -2.37 -2.17
C VAL A 34 0.25 -3.07 -1.96
N VAL A 35 1.01 -2.62 -0.95
CA VAL A 35 2.21 -3.33 -0.53
C VAL A 35 2.10 -3.54 0.97
N GLU A 36 2.69 -4.62 1.48
CA GLU A 36 2.70 -4.90 2.89
C GLU A 36 4.13 -4.91 3.38
N GLY A 37 4.40 -4.24 4.48
CA GLY A 37 5.71 -4.22 5.08
C GLY A 37 6.41 -2.89 4.92
N GLN A 38 7.22 -2.54 5.93
CA GLN A 38 7.91 -1.27 5.92
C GLN A 38 8.96 -1.23 4.81
N ARG A 39 9.66 -2.32 4.60
CA ARG A 39 10.70 -2.37 3.57
C ARG A 39 10.10 -2.18 2.18
N GLU A 40 8.97 -2.83 1.92
CA GLU A 40 8.31 -2.69 0.63
C GLU A 40 7.84 -1.26 0.41
N LEU A 41 7.32 -0.64 1.46
CA LEU A 41 6.88 0.73 1.38
C LEU A 41 8.06 1.65 1.07
N GLU A 42 9.17 1.45 1.76
CA GLU A 42 10.36 2.28 1.54
C GLU A 42 10.90 2.11 0.13
N HIS A 43 10.87 0.89 -0.39
CA HIS A 43 11.31 0.63 -1.75
C HIS A 43 10.45 1.41 -2.74
N CYS A 44 9.15 1.39 -2.56
CA CYS A 44 8.26 2.09 -3.46
C CYS A 44 8.45 3.59 -3.39
N MET A 45 8.64 4.11 -2.19
CA MET A 45 8.87 5.55 -2.05
C MET A 45 10.18 5.96 -2.69
N SER A 46 11.21 5.13 -2.55
CA SER A 46 12.49 5.40 -3.18
C SER A 46 12.39 5.38 -4.70
N ALA A 47 11.50 4.57 -5.22
CA ALA A 47 11.28 4.48 -6.66
C ALA A 47 10.40 5.61 -7.18
N GLY A 48 9.94 6.50 -6.30
CA GLY A 48 9.15 7.65 -6.71
C GLY A 48 7.65 7.45 -6.73
N TYR A 49 7.17 6.33 -6.19
CA TYR A 49 5.73 6.13 -6.13
C TYR A 49 5.13 7.02 -5.05
N GLU A 50 3.93 7.51 -5.30
CA GLU A 50 3.26 8.39 -4.39
C GLU A 50 2.38 7.59 -3.44
N VAL A 51 2.50 7.82 -2.15
CA VAL A 51 1.72 7.10 -1.15
C VAL A 51 0.37 7.77 -1.00
N HIS A 52 -0.68 6.97 -1.12
CA HIS A 52 -2.04 7.47 -0.96
C HIS A 52 -2.49 7.30 0.49
N THR A 53 -2.34 6.11 1.04
CA THR A 53 -2.78 5.81 2.40
C THR A 53 -1.86 4.76 3.02
N VAL A 54 -1.55 4.93 4.29
CA VAL A 54 -0.78 3.95 5.02
C VAL A 54 -1.61 3.50 6.20
N PHE A 55 -1.78 2.18 6.35
CA PHE A 55 -2.46 1.61 7.50
C PHE A 55 -1.37 1.09 8.42
N ILE A 56 -1.31 1.58 9.65
CA ILE A 56 -0.25 1.22 10.58
C ILE A 56 -0.84 0.64 11.84
N CYS A 57 -0.29 -0.47 12.30
CA CYS A 57 -0.68 -1.05 13.58
C CYS A 57 0.40 -0.72 14.57
N ARG A 58 0.16 0.27 15.42
CA ARG A 58 1.15 0.73 16.41
C ARG A 58 1.51 -0.38 17.38
N GLU A 59 0.56 -1.27 17.66
CA GLU A 59 0.85 -2.37 18.56
C GLU A 59 1.95 -3.29 18.02
N ILE A 60 2.09 -3.37 16.72
CA ILE A 60 3.09 -4.22 16.10
C ILE A 60 4.37 -3.44 15.82
N THR A 61 4.25 -2.23 15.27
CA THR A 61 5.44 -1.46 14.91
C THR A 61 6.13 -0.85 16.14
N GLY A 62 5.38 -0.63 17.22
CA GLY A 62 5.88 0.12 18.37
C GLY A 62 5.82 1.60 18.08
N GLU A 63 6.01 2.41 19.14
CA GLU A 63 5.95 3.86 18.99
C GLU A 63 7.01 4.38 18.03
N ARG A 64 8.21 3.85 18.14
CA ARG A 64 9.28 4.32 17.30
C ARG A 64 9.01 4.00 15.84
N GLY A 65 8.59 2.77 15.57
CA GLY A 65 8.28 2.38 14.20
C GLY A 65 7.15 3.21 13.63
N PHE A 66 6.11 3.45 14.44
CA PHE A 66 4.99 4.27 14.01
C PHE A 66 5.46 5.67 13.64
N ASN A 67 6.27 6.28 14.50
CA ASN A 67 6.76 7.64 14.26
C ASN A 67 7.69 7.70 13.06
N ASP A 68 8.51 6.68 12.86
CA ASP A 68 9.43 6.64 11.72
C ASP A 68 8.65 6.59 10.41
N ILE A 69 7.60 5.78 10.36
CA ILE A 69 6.80 5.65 9.16
C ILE A 69 6.05 6.95 8.90
N CYS A 70 5.50 7.56 9.95
CA CYS A 70 4.79 8.83 9.78
C CYS A 70 5.72 9.90 9.24
N ARG A 71 6.95 9.96 9.74
CA ARG A 71 7.89 10.94 9.23
C ARG A 71 8.25 10.69 7.78
N ALA A 72 8.42 9.44 7.42
CA ALA A 72 8.79 9.10 6.05
C ALA A 72 7.70 9.50 5.06
N VAL A 73 6.43 9.23 5.40
CA VAL A 73 5.36 9.53 4.48
C VAL A 73 4.96 11.01 4.54
N GLU A 74 5.28 11.69 5.63
CA GLU A 74 4.97 13.09 5.74
C GLU A 74 5.80 13.92 4.77
N ALA A 75 6.95 13.44 4.40
CA ALA A 75 7.81 14.13 3.45
C ALA A 75 7.14 14.21 2.07
N GLY A 76 6.21 13.32 1.78
CA GLY A 76 5.46 13.39 0.54
C GLY A 76 4.20 14.21 0.76
N ALA A 77 3.48 14.52 -0.29
CA ALA A 77 2.30 15.34 -0.18
C ALA A 77 1.03 14.50 -0.13
N GLY A 78 0.12 14.89 0.70
CA GLY A 78 -1.25 14.35 0.63
C GLY A 78 -1.49 12.92 1.06
N CYS A 79 -0.66 12.39 1.92
CA CYS A 79 -0.84 11.02 2.38
C CYS A 79 -1.82 10.96 3.55
N ASN A 80 -2.61 9.90 3.61
CA ASN A 80 -3.47 9.63 4.75
C ASN A 80 -2.81 8.56 5.60
N VAL A 81 -2.79 8.76 6.91
CA VAL A 81 -2.25 7.78 7.82
C VAL A 81 -3.41 7.26 8.67
N ILE A 82 -3.63 5.96 8.65
CA ILE A 82 -4.72 5.34 9.38
C ILE A 82 -4.15 4.35 10.37
N GLU A 83 -4.45 4.57 11.63
CA GLU A 83 -4.00 3.66 12.68
C GLU A 83 -5.07 2.61 12.87
N ILE A 84 -4.70 1.33 12.92
CA ILE A 84 -5.64 0.25 13.13
C ILE A 84 -5.13 -0.66 14.25
N PRO A 85 -6.03 -1.30 15.00
CA PRO A 85 -5.62 -2.20 16.07
C PRO A 85 -5.14 -3.53 15.50
N LYS A 86 -4.42 -4.26 16.32
CA LYS A 86 -3.83 -5.53 15.89
C LYS A 86 -4.86 -6.52 15.37
N VAL A 87 -6.02 -6.58 16.00
CA VAL A 87 -7.06 -7.50 15.58
C VAL A 87 -7.48 -7.20 14.14
N LEU A 88 -7.63 -5.93 13.81
CA LEU A 88 -8.02 -5.56 12.47
C LEU A 88 -6.87 -5.77 11.49
N TYR A 89 -5.65 -5.45 11.92
CA TYR A 89 -4.49 -5.64 11.07
C TYR A 89 -4.37 -7.11 10.64
N GLU A 90 -4.56 -8.02 11.59
CA GLU A 90 -4.45 -9.43 11.28
C GLU A 90 -5.51 -9.91 10.31
N LYS A 91 -6.65 -9.23 10.28
CA LYS A 91 -7.69 -9.60 9.34
C LYS A 91 -7.40 -9.11 7.94
N VAL A 92 -6.72 -7.98 7.81
CA VAL A 92 -6.49 -7.39 6.49
C VAL A 92 -5.11 -7.69 5.92
N ALA A 93 -4.19 -8.22 6.71
CA ALA A 93 -2.85 -8.51 6.21
C ALA A 93 -2.92 -9.70 5.26
N TYR A 94 -2.79 -9.42 3.98
CA TYR A 94 -3.00 -10.41 2.96
C TYR A 94 -1.99 -11.54 3.01
N ARG A 95 -0.75 -11.23 3.27
CA ARG A 95 0.28 -12.25 3.29
C ARG A 95 0.62 -12.71 4.68
N GLY A 96 -0.18 -12.36 5.66
CA GLY A 96 0.13 -12.69 7.03
C GLY A 96 1.34 -11.95 7.54
N SER A 97 1.63 -10.80 6.99
CA SER A 97 2.76 -10.02 7.39
C SER A 97 2.66 -9.63 8.84
N THR A 98 3.77 -9.58 9.56
CA THR A 98 3.78 -9.19 10.94
C THR A 98 4.47 -7.86 11.12
N GLU A 99 4.70 -7.10 10.06
CA GLU A 99 5.42 -5.85 10.18
C GLU A 99 4.55 -4.67 10.61
N GLY A 100 3.25 -4.82 10.52
CA GLY A 100 2.35 -3.78 11.02
C GLY A 100 2.08 -2.63 10.08
N VAL A 101 2.44 -2.76 8.81
CA VAL A 101 2.29 -1.69 7.83
C VAL A 101 1.71 -2.22 6.53
N ILE A 102 0.67 -1.58 6.04
CA ILE A 102 0.10 -1.89 4.73
C ILE A 102 -0.14 -0.55 4.06
N ALA A 103 0.28 -0.40 2.83
CA ALA A 103 0.15 0.89 2.14
C ALA A 103 -0.56 0.77 0.81
N GLU A 104 -1.33 1.80 0.48
CA GLU A 104 -1.92 1.95 -0.84
C GLU A 104 -1.14 3.05 -1.54
N LEU A 105 -0.61 2.75 -2.72
CA LEU A 105 0.18 3.71 -3.47
C LEU A 105 -0.46 3.94 -4.83
N ARG A 106 -0.22 5.12 -5.40
CA ARG A 106 -0.80 5.43 -6.69
C ARG A 106 -0.04 4.73 -7.79
N CYS A 107 -0.77 4.13 -8.70
CA CYS A 107 -0.15 3.52 -9.86
C CYS A 107 0.34 4.64 -10.75
N ARG A 108 1.48 4.43 -11.36
CA ARG A 108 1.95 5.40 -12.33
C ARG A 108 1.17 5.14 -13.59
N GLU A 109 0.94 6.19 -14.37
CA GLU A 109 0.29 6.02 -15.58
C GLU A 109 1.21 5.46 -16.57
N HIS A 110 1.28 4.20 -16.71
CA HIS A 110 2.12 3.56 -17.68
C HIS A 110 1.17 2.98 -18.71
N SER A 111 0.69 3.82 -19.60
CA SER A 111 -0.08 3.32 -20.69
C SER A 111 0.92 2.68 -21.65
N LEU A 112 0.45 1.93 -22.59
CA LEU A 112 1.35 1.26 -23.51
C LEU A 112 2.20 2.24 -24.27
N GLU A 113 1.68 3.40 -24.52
CA GLU A 113 2.46 4.36 -25.25
C GLU A 113 3.59 4.87 -24.39
N ASN A 114 3.48 4.83 -23.09
CA ASN A 114 4.52 5.30 -22.23
C ASN A 114 5.49 4.20 -21.88
N LEU A 115 5.20 2.97 -22.21
CA LEU A 115 6.10 1.93 -21.88
C LEU A 115 7.19 1.87 -22.90
N ASN A 116 8.39 1.80 -22.47
CA ASN A 116 9.49 1.64 -23.37
C ASN A 116 9.68 0.15 -23.49
N LEU A 117 9.17 -0.43 -24.53
CA LEU A 117 9.24 -1.85 -24.71
C LEU A 117 10.63 -2.41 -24.74
N LYS A 118 11.59 -1.61 -25.05
CA LYS A 118 12.93 -2.10 -25.05
C LYS A 118 13.41 -2.29 -23.64
N GLU A 119 12.88 -1.55 -22.72
CA GLU A 119 13.32 -1.64 -21.36
C GLU A 119 12.46 -2.51 -20.51
N ASN A 120 11.19 -2.65 -20.86
CA ASN A 120 10.27 -3.29 -19.96
C ASN A 120 9.58 -4.56 -20.43
N PRO A 121 9.97 -5.22 -21.44
CA PRO A 121 9.25 -6.41 -21.88
C PRO A 121 9.28 -7.50 -20.84
N VAL A 122 10.39 -7.58 -20.12
CA VAL A 122 10.54 -8.61 -19.10
C VAL A 122 9.61 -8.37 -17.94
N VAL A 123 9.42 -7.12 -17.59
CA VAL A 123 8.56 -6.80 -16.47
C VAL A 123 7.12 -7.19 -16.79
N VAL A 124 6.69 -6.98 -18.01
CA VAL A 124 5.34 -7.32 -18.40
C VAL A 124 5.14 -8.82 -18.32
N VAL A 125 6.13 -9.57 -18.77
CA VAL A 125 6.04 -11.02 -18.73
C VAL A 125 5.97 -11.51 -17.30
N LEU A 126 6.74 -10.93 -16.44
CA LEU A 126 6.73 -11.34 -15.05
C LEU A 126 5.39 -11.12 -14.43
N GLU A 127 4.74 -10.04 -14.76
CA GLU A 127 3.48 -9.84 -14.20
C GLU A 127 2.51 -10.83 -14.66
N SER A 128 2.55 -11.26 -15.87
CA SER A 128 1.66 -12.25 -16.32
C SER A 128 1.88 -13.54 -15.63
N VAL A 129 3.11 -13.90 -15.41
CA VAL A 129 3.42 -15.16 -14.80
C VAL A 129 3.00 -15.23 -13.40
N GLU A 130 3.06 -14.14 -12.71
CA GLU A 130 2.67 -14.20 -11.39
C GLU A 130 1.31 -14.33 -11.14
N LYS A 131 0.50 -14.42 -11.97
CA LYS A 131 -0.75 -14.53 -11.67
C LYS A 131 -1.10 -15.73 -11.29
N PRO A 132 -0.94 -16.50 -10.80
CA PRO A 132 -1.43 -17.79 -10.45
C PRO A 132 -2.71 -17.74 -9.78
#